data_95c8f2582aa3243abd41894bdafad91a
#
_entry.id   95c8f2582aa3243abd41894bdafad91a
#
_cell.length_a   1.000
_cell.length_b   1.000
_cell.length_c   1.000
_cell.angle_alpha   90.00
_cell.angle_beta   90.00
_cell.angle_gamma   90.00
#
_symmetry.space_group_name_H-M   'P 1'
#
loop_
_entity.id
_entity.type
_entity.pdbx_description
1 polymer ?
#
loop_
_entity_poly.entity_id
_entity_poly.type
_entity_poly.pdbx_seq_one_letter_code
_entity_poly.pdbx_strand_id
1 'polypeptide(L)'
;LLHGVKDTEFEIYHGDTLTNDWDFLRETNPARKPQFDAIVANPPFSYRWEPGEAMAEDMRFKNHGVAPKSAADFAFLLHGLHYLKDDGVMAIILPHGVLFRGGAEERIRTKLLRDGHIDTVIGLPSNLFYSTGIPVCILVLKKCKKPDDVLFINAAEYFAKGKRQNQLTDEHIAKIIQTYQFREEEQRYSRRVEMAEIEKNDFNLNISRYISTAVGEAEIDLTATHGELVDIEKAIAAAKEKHNGFL
;
A
#
# COMPACT_ATOMS: atom_id res chain seq x y z
N LEU A 1 -20.52 10.75 -21.84
CA LEU A 1 -19.38 11.00 -20.96
C LEU A 1 -18.15 10.22 -21.42
N LEU A 2 -16.96 10.64 -21.01
CA LEU A 2 -15.66 10.14 -21.51
C LEU A 2 -15.44 8.63 -21.38
N HIS A 3 -16.18 7.96 -20.50
CA HIS A 3 -16.06 6.51 -20.24
C HIS A 3 -17.31 5.71 -20.64
N GLY A 4 -18.17 6.26 -21.49
CA GLY A 4 -19.34 5.57 -22.00
C GLY A 4 -20.51 5.43 -21.01
N VAL A 5 -20.41 6.00 -19.80
CA VAL A 5 -21.51 6.03 -18.83
C VAL A 5 -22.53 7.07 -19.24
N LYS A 6 -23.81 6.68 -19.31
CA LYS A 6 -24.88 7.61 -19.66
C LYS A 6 -25.18 8.53 -18.48
N ASP A 7 -25.68 9.73 -18.77
CA ASP A 7 -26.06 10.73 -17.77
C ASP A 7 -27.18 10.27 -16.83
N THR A 8 -27.99 9.31 -17.26
CA THR A 8 -29.04 8.67 -16.45
C THR A 8 -28.55 7.53 -15.54
N GLU A 9 -27.28 7.17 -15.64
CA GLU A 9 -26.70 6.00 -14.94
C GLU A 9 -25.77 6.40 -13.77
N PHE A 10 -25.69 7.69 -13.41
CA PHE A 10 -24.91 8.15 -12.28
C PHE A 10 -25.56 9.31 -11.54
N GLU A 11 -25.14 9.47 -10.29
CA GLU A 11 -25.52 10.61 -9.45
C GLU A 11 -24.26 11.32 -8.98
N ILE A 12 -24.27 12.65 -8.97
CA ILE A 12 -23.16 13.47 -8.50
C ILE A 12 -23.61 14.29 -7.31
N TYR A 13 -22.92 14.15 -6.19
CA TYR A 13 -23.16 14.93 -4.98
C TYR A 13 -22.02 15.93 -4.80
N HIS A 14 -22.36 17.22 -4.67
CA HIS A 14 -21.38 18.28 -4.43
C HIS A 14 -21.32 18.62 -2.94
N GLY A 15 -20.16 18.42 -2.32
CA GLY A 15 -19.95 18.74 -0.90
C GLY A 15 -18.72 18.07 -0.33
N ASP A 16 -18.48 18.28 0.95
CA ASP A 16 -17.44 17.60 1.70
C ASP A 16 -17.86 16.18 2.08
N THR A 17 -17.17 15.18 1.58
CA THR A 17 -17.48 13.76 1.80
C THR A 17 -17.53 13.38 3.29
N LEU A 18 -16.72 14.03 4.13
CA LEU A 18 -16.60 13.67 5.54
C LEU A 18 -17.58 14.42 6.44
N THR A 19 -17.84 15.69 6.15
CA THR A 19 -18.58 16.59 7.05
C THR A 19 -19.96 16.99 6.52
N ASN A 20 -20.24 16.74 5.23
CA ASN A 20 -21.51 17.12 4.64
C ASN A 20 -22.68 16.29 5.23
N ASP A 21 -23.80 16.95 5.35
CA ASP A 21 -24.96 16.43 6.05
C ASP A 21 -26.07 16.02 5.06
N TRP A 22 -25.75 15.08 4.19
CA TRP A 22 -26.74 14.52 3.26
C TRP A 22 -27.65 13.52 3.95
N ASP A 23 -28.92 13.52 3.61
CA ASP A 23 -29.93 12.64 4.22
C ASP A 23 -29.53 11.16 4.16
N PHE A 24 -28.93 10.70 3.06
CA PHE A 24 -28.52 9.31 2.94
C PHE A 24 -27.36 8.94 3.88
N LEU A 25 -26.54 9.90 4.33
CA LEU A 25 -25.49 9.65 5.34
C LEU A 25 -26.09 9.45 6.74
N ARG A 26 -27.27 9.98 6.99
CA ARG A 26 -28.01 9.85 8.26
C ARG A 26 -28.86 8.60 8.33
N GLU A 27 -29.04 7.88 7.22
CA GLU A 27 -29.87 6.68 7.20
C GLU A 27 -29.25 5.59 8.08
N THR A 28 -29.93 5.27 9.18
CA THR A 28 -29.51 4.27 10.15
C THR A 28 -30.11 2.89 9.88
N ASN A 29 -31.17 2.83 9.08
CA ASN A 29 -31.78 1.56 8.71
C ASN A 29 -30.92 0.83 7.69
N PRO A 30 -30.34 -0.35 8.02
CA PRO A 30 -29.47 -1.08 7.10
C PRO A 30 -30.12 -1.44 5.76
N ALA A 31 -31.46 -1.60 5.74
CA ALA A 31 -32.22 -1.91 4.52
C ALA A 31 -32.38 -0.71 3.55
N ARG A 32 -32.15 0.50 4.04
CA ARG A 32 -32.28 1.75 3.25
C ARG A 32 -30.94 2.44 3.01
N LYS A 33 -29.92 2.08 3.79
CA LYS A 33 -28.58 2.63 3.64
C LYS A 33 -28.03 2.29 2.25
N PRO A 34 -27.53 3.27 1.48
CA PRO A 34 -26.88 2.98 0.20
C PRO A 34 -25.70 2.04 0.41
N GLN A 35 -25.59 1.03 -0.42
CA GLN A 35 -24.50 0.08 -0.41
C GLN A 35 -24.01 -0.17 -1.84
N PHE A 36 -22.70 -0.27 -2.01
CA PHE A 36 -22.05 -0.40 -3.31
C PHE A 36 -21.27 -1.70 -3.42
N ASP A 37 -21.31 -2.31 -4.59
CA ASP A 37 -20.55 -3.52 -4.92
C ASP A 37 -19.05 -3.23 -5.05
N ALA A 38 -18.73 -2.05 -5.60
CA ALA A 38 -17.36 -1.60 -5.78
C ALA A 38 -17.21 -0.13 -5.39
N ILE A 39 -16.14 0.19 -4.67
CA ILE A 39 -15.76 1.56 -4.32
C ILE A 39 -14.33 1.80 -4.75
N VAL A 40 -14.10 2.87 -5.50
CA VAL A 40 -12.77 3.35 -5.82
C VAL A 40 -12.62 4.78 -5.35
N ALA A 41 -11.48 5.10 -4.71
CA ALA A 41 -11.25 6.43 -4.16
C ALA A 41 -9.79 6.87 -4.34
N ASN A 42 -9.63 8.15 -4.69
CA ASN A 42 -8.37 8.86 -4.67
C ASN A 42 -8.58 10.18 -3.90
N PRO A 43 -8.65 10.11 -2.56
CA PRO A 43 -8.88 11.30 -1.74
C PRO A 43 -7.66 12.21 -1.69
N PRO A 44 -7.80 13.47 -1.23
CA PRO A 44 -6.67 14.35 -0.99
C PRO A 44 -5.75 13.74 0.09
N PHE A 45 -4.44 13.63 -0.22
CA PHE A 45 -3.47 12.97 0.66
C PHE A 45 -3.16 13.81 1.90
N SER A 46 -3.19 13.16 3.07
CA SER A 46 -2.90 13.77 4.37
C SER A 46 -3.67 15.08 4.59
N TYR A 47 -4.92 15.11 4.14
CA TYR A 47 -5.79 16.27 4.27
C TYR A 47 -6.05 16.58 5.76
N ARG A 48 -5.79 17.83 6.17
CA ARG A 48 -6.13 18.30 7.52
C ARG A 48 -7.62 18.58 7.60
N TRP A 49 -8.26 18.06 8.61
CA TRP A 49 -9.70 18.20 8.83
C TRP A 49 -10.04 18.47 10.29
N GLU A 50 -11.25 18.91 10.54
CA GLU A 50 -11.73 19.19 11.90
C GLU A 50 -12.90 18.26 12.21
N PRO A 51 -12.63 17.04 12.75
CA PRO A 51 -13.69 16.18 13.23
C PRO A 51 -14.36 16.84 14.43
N GLY A 52 -15.66 17.08 14.33
CA GLY A 52 -16.48 17.51 15.46
C GLY A 52 -16.57 16.40 16.52
N GLU A 53 -16.93 16.75 17.76
CA GLU A 53 -17.08 15.77 18.85
C GLU A 53 -18.07 14.67 18.51
N ALA A 54 -19.13 14.97 17.75
CA ALA A 54 -20.13 14.01 17.30
C ALA A 54 -19.57 12.94 16.35
N MET A 55 -18.40 13.13 15.74
CA MET A 55 -17.80 12.14 14.83
C MET A 55 -17.45 10.82 15.51
N ALA A 56 -17.23 10.82 16.81
CA ALA A 56 -16.98 9.58 17.56
C ALA A 56 -18.21 8.66 17.61
N GLU A 57 -19.42 9.23 17.53
CA GLU A 57 -20.67 8.49 17.50
C GLU A 57 -21.19 8.23 16.08
N ASP A 58 -20.55 8.79 15.07
CA ASP A 58 -20.89 8.55 13.67
C ASP A 58 -20.66 7.07 13.33
N MET A 59 -21.65 6.44 12.72
CA MET A 59 -21.62 5.02 12.37
C MET A 59 -20.45 4.61 11.48
N ARG A 60 -19.88 5.55 10.73
CA ARG A 60 -18.68 5.33 9.90
C ARG A 60 -17.43 5.12 10.75
N PHE A 61 -17.34 5.76 11.91
CA PHE A 61 -16.12 5.82 12.73
C PHE A 61 -16.25 5.11 14.07
N LYS A 62 -17.47 4.96 14.59
CA LYS A 62 -17.74 4.45 15.94
C LYS A 62 -16.99 3.16 16.28
N ASN A 63 -16.91 2.22 15.34
CA ASN A 63 -16.29 0.91 15.59
C ASN A 63 -14.76 0.90 15.42
N HIS A 64 -14.20 1.84 14.65
CA HIS A 64 -12.78 1.84 14.30
C HIS A 64 -12.02 3.02 14.90
N GLY A 65 -12.73 4.07 15.28
CA GLY A 65 -12.16 5.33 15.79
C GLY A 65 -12.08 6.42 14.73
N VAL A 66 -11.88 7.65 15.19
CA VAL A 66 -11.79 8.85 14.36
C VAL A 66 -10.33 9.05 13.93
N ALA A 67 -10.11 9.32 12.65
CA ALA A 67 -8.79 9.65 12.12
C ALA A 67 -8.25 10.96 12.74
N PRO A 68 -6.91 11.14 12.83
CA PRO A 68 -6.34 12.32 13.45
C PRO A 68 -6.64 13.59 12.63
N LYS A 69 -6.74 14.74 13.31
CA LYS A 69 -6.95 16.05 12.65
C LYS A 69 -5.90 16.39 11.59
N SER A 70 -4.69 15.88 11.77
CA SER A 70 -3.57 16.12 10.86
C SER A 70 -3.65 15.36 9.54
N ALA A 71 -4.46 14.28 9.46
CA ALA A 71 -4.57 13.44 8.28
C ALA A 71 -5.90 12.68 8.26
N ALA A 72 -6.77 13.00 7.31
CA ALA A 72 -8.08 12.37 7.11
C ALA A 72 -8.02 11.05 6.30
N ASP A 73 -6.82 10.55 6.00
CA ASP A 73 -6.61 9.39 5.14
C ASP A 73 -7.52 8.21 5.52
N PHE A 74 -7.51 7.82 6.80
CA PHE A 74 -8.39 6.76 7.30
C PHE A 74 -9.87 7.17 7.43
N ALA A 75 -10.19 8.46 7.52
CA ALA A 75 -11.59 8.89 7.54
C ALA A 75 -12.25 8.62 6.17
N PHE A 76 -11.56 8.91 5.08
CA PHE A 76 -12.02 8.56 3.73
C PHE A 76 -12.13 7.05 3.53
N LEU A 77 -11.18 6.28 4.04
CA LEU A 77 -11.22 4.82 3.99
C LEU A 77 -12.44 4.27 4.74
N LEU A 78 -12.66 4.70 5.97
CA LEU A 78 -13.79 4.26 6.80
C LEU A 78 -15.13 4.71 6.22
N HIS A 79 -15.20 5.90 5.61
CA HIS A 79 -16.38 6.34 4.88
C HIS A 79 -16.72 5.36 3.75
N GLY A 80 -15.77 5.02 2.89
CA GLY A 80 -16.00 4.04 1.84
C GLY A 80 -16.37 2.66 2.39
N LEU A 81 -15.62 2.15 3.38
CA LEU A 81 -15.90 0.86 3.98
C LEU A 81 -17.32 0.77 4.58
N HIS A 82 -17.84 1.88 5.13
CA HIS A 82 -19.19 1.94 5.68
C HIS A 82 -20.26 1.66 4.61
N TYR A 83 -20.07 2.18 3.40
CA TYR A 83 -21.01 2.00 2.28
C TYR A 83 -20.69 0.81 1.38
N LEU A 84 -19.65 0.06 1.68
CA LEU A 84 -19.32 -1.16 0.94
C LEU A 84 -20.30 -2.28 1.32
N LYS A 85 -20.82 -3.02 0.35
CA LYS A 85 -21.55 -4.27 0.58
C LYS A 85 -20.66 -5.30 1.26
N ASP A 86 -21.25 -6.31 1.87
CA ASP A 86 -20.50 -7.36 2.56
C ASP A 86 -19.63 -8.19 1.59
N ASP A 87 -20.09 -8.40 0.37
CA ASP A 87 -19.36 -9.07 -0.73
C ASP A 87 -18.65 -8.09 -1.69
N GLY A 88 -18.69 -6.79 -1.38
CA GLY A 88 -18.09 -5.73 -2.18
C GLY A 88 -16.57 -5.64 -2.04
N VAL A 89 -15.95 -4.90 -2.96
CA VAL A 89 -14.52 -4.62 -2.99
C VAL A 89 -14.27 -3.13 -3.04
N MET A 90 -13.39 -2.63 -2.19
CA MET A 90 -12.94 -1.24 -2.20
C MET A 90 -11.45 -1.16 -2.52
N ALA A 91 -11.07 -0.24 -3.40
CA ALA A 91 -9.68 0.14 -3.65
C ALA A 91 -9.50 1.64 -3.40
N ILE A 92 -8.56 1.98 -2.52
CA ILE A 92 -8.27 3.38 -2.17
C ILE A 92 -6.79 3.67 -2.27
N ILE A 93 -6.45 4.80 -2.92
CA ILE A 93 -5.08 5.28 -3.02
C ILE A 93 -4.79 6.17 -1.82
N LEU A 94 -3.72 5.87 -1.09
CA LEU A 94 -3.32 6.60 0.11
C LEU A 94 -1.80 6.81 0.15
N PRO A 95 -1.29 7.80 0.90
CA PRO A 95 0.14 7.95 1.10
C PRO A 95 0.72 6.77 1.90
N HIS A 96 1.94 6.38 1.58
CA HIS A 96 2.62 5.23 2.22
C HIS A 96 2.63 5.28 3.75
N GLY A 97 2.59 6.49 4.32
CA GLY A 97 2.56 6.70 5.76
C GLY A 97 1.44 5.96 6.50
N VAL A 98 0.28 5.76 5.87
CA VAL A 98 -0.86 5.04 6.49
C VAL A 98 -0.49 3.60 6.89
N LEU A 99 0.50 3.02 6.24
CA LEU A 99 0.93 1.65 6.49
C LEU A 99 1.64 1.48 7.84
N PHE A 100 2.23 2.55 8.40
CA PHE A 100 3.09 2.44 9.58
C PHE A 100 3.00 3.59 10.59
N ARG A 101 2.29 4.68 10.30
CA ARG A 101 2.12 5.76 11.31
C ARG A 101 1.43 5.23 12.56
N GLY A 102 1.86 5.73 13.71
CA GLY A 102 1.35 5.36 15.03
C GLY A 102 0.07 6.11 15.45
N GLY A 103 -0.29 5.97 16.73
CA GLY A 103 -1.38 6.70 17.35
C GLY A 103 -2.77 6.29 16.86
N ALA A 104 -3.60 7.26 16.44
CA ALA A 104 -4.96 6.98 15.98
C ALA A 104 -4.97 6.13 14.70
N GLU A 105 -4.05 6.37 13.76
CA GLU A 105 -3.95 5.61 12.52
C GLU A 105 -3.56 4.14 12.78
N GLU A 106 -2.66 3.89 13.73
CA GLU A 106 -2.31 2.54 14.15
C GLU A 106 -3.50 1.79 14.74
N ARG A 107 -4.27 2.44 15.64
CA ARG A 107 -5.46 1.82 16.22
C ARG A 107 -6.49 1.43 15.16
N ILE A 108 -6.76 2.32 14.21
CA ILE A 108 -7.71 2.06 13.11
C ILE A 108 -7.19 0.93 12.23
N ARG A 109 -5.92 0.97 11.84
CA ARG A 109 -5.27 -0.06 11.02
C ARG A 109 -5.30 -1.42 11.69
N THR A 110 -4.93 -1.49 12.96
CA THR A 110 -4.99 -2.72 13.77
C THR A 110 -6.40 -3.30 13.81
N LYS A 111 -7.41 -2.46 14.03
CA LYS A 111 -8.80 -2.90 14.07
C LYS A 111 -9.26 -3.42 12.71
N LEU A 112 -8.95 -2.73 11.61
CA LEU A 112 -9.26 -3.17 10.25
C LEU A 112 -8.62 -4.53 9.91
N LEU A 113 -7.40 -4.76 10.36
CA LEU A 113 -6.69 -6.03 10.18
C LEU A 113 -7.34 -7.16 10.99
N ARG A 114 -7.64 -6.92 12.27
CA ARG A 114 -8.31 -7.90 13.13
C ARG A 114 -9.71 -8.26 12.66
N ASP A 115 -10.42 -7.30 12.09
CA ASP A 115 -11.74 -7.53 11.48
C ASP A 115 -11.63 -8.21 10.09
N GLY A 116 -10.41 -8.43 9.59
CA GLY A 116 -10.16 -9.10 8.31
C GLY A 116 -10.54 -8.24 7.09
N HIS A 117 -10.56 -6.91 7.21
CA HIS A 117 -10.99 -6.04 6.11
C HIS A 117 -9.89 -5.71 5.11
N ILE A 118 -8.62 -5.72 5.51
CA ILE A 118 -7.51 -5.44 4.57
C ILE A 118 -7.15 -6.72 3.82
N ASP A 119 -7.37 -6.73 2.52
CA ASP A 119 -7.10 -7.87 1.63
C ASP A 119 -5.72 -7.78 0.98
N THR A 120 -5.38 -6.60 0.44
CA THR A 120 -4.14 -6.42 -0.32
C THR A 120 -3.55 -5.04 -0.09
N VAL A 121 -2.23 -4.97 -0.03
CA VAL A 121 -1.43 -3.74 0.02
C VAL A 121 -0.56 -3.69 -1.22
N ILE A 122 -0.75 -2.69 -2.08
CA ILE A 122 0.01 -2.52 -3.33
C ILE A 122 0.84 -1.24 -3.22
N GLY A 123 2.16 -1.37 -3.16
CA GLY A 123 3.08 -0.23 -3.21
C GLY A 123 3.29 0.22 -4.65
N LEU A 124 3.08 1.50 -4.90
CA LEU A 124 3.24 2.10 -6.21
C LEU A 124 4.54 2.92 -6.30
N PRO A 125 5.05 3.15 -7.52
CA PRO A 125 6.20 4.01 -7.73
C PRO A 125 5.98 5.43 -7.18
N SER A 126 7.05 6.06 -6.71
CA SER A 126 7.02 7.49 -6.39
C SER A 126 6.82 8.33 -7.65
N ASN A 127 6.46 9.58 -7.48
CA ASN A 127 6.35 10.56 -8.57
C ASN A 127 5.37 10.15 -9.69
N LEU A 128 4.24 9.51 -9.33
CA LEU A 128 3.15 9.19 -10.27
C LEU A 128 2.13 10.33 -10.43
N PHE A 129 2.03 11.24 -9.46
CA PHE A 129 1.01 12.28 -9.41
C PHE A 129 1.58 13.65 -9.73
N TYR A 130 0.80 14.50 -10.43
CA TYR A 130 1.22 15.84 -10.79
C TYR A 130 1.48 16.75 -9.59
N SER A 131 0.74 16.56 -8.51
CA SER A 131 0.78 17.42 -7.33
C SER A 131 1.81 17.02 -6.28
N THR A 132 2.34 15.80 -6.35
CA THR A 132 3.25 15.28 -5.32
C THR A 132 4.15 14.17 -5.84
N GLY A 133 5.40 14.16 -5.37
CA GLY A 133 6.37 13.09 -5.66
C GLY A 133 6.40 11.98 -4.61
N ILE A 134 5.53 12.03 -3.57
CA ILE A 134 5.56 11.03 -2.51
C ILE A 134 5.16 9.63 -3.01
N PRO A 135 5.72 8.56 -2.44
CA PRO A 135 5.26 7.21 -2.71
C PRO A 135 3.85 7.01 -2.11
N VAL A 136 3.03 6.30 -2.86
CA VAL A 136 1.65 5.96 -2.46
C VAL A 136 1.43 4.46 -2.50
N CYS A 137 0.36 4.03 -1.87
CA CYS A 137 -0.09 2.64 -1.94
C CYS A 137 -1.58 2.58 -2.29
N ILE A 138 -2.01 1.45 -2.83
CA ILE A 138 -3.42 1.10 -2.90
C ILE A 138 -3.70 0.11 -1.78
N LEU A 139 -4.70 0.41 -0.94
CA LEU A 139 -5.30 -0.55 -0.04
C LEU A 139 -6.54 -1.14 -0.68
N VAL A 140 -6.58 -2.46 -0.80
CA VAL A 140 -7.78 -3.19 -1.22
C VAL A 140 -8.45 -3.77 0.01
N LEU A 141 -9.74 -3.44 0.18
CA LEU A 141 -10.55 -3.86 1.32
C LEU A 141 -11.71 -4.74 0.86
N LYS A 142 -12.04 -5.73 1.70
CA LYS A 142 -13.18 -6.62 1.56
C LYS A 142 -13.76 -6.89 2.95
N LYS A 143 -15.09 -6.96 3.09
CA LYS A 143 -15.71 -7.36 4.35
C LYS A 143 -15.80 -8.87 4.52
N CYS A 144 -15.92 -9.61 3.43
CA CYS A 144 -16.13 -11.07 3.37
C CYS A 144 -14.85 -11.79 2.91
N LYS A 145 -13.72 -11.43 3.50
CA LYS A 145 -12.43 -12.02 3.19
C LYS A 145 -12.34 -13.44 3.79
N LYS A 146 -12.02 -14.45 2.96
CA LYS A 146 -11.88 -15.84 3.41
C LYS A 146 -10.46 -16.21 3.85
N PRO A 147 -9.37 -15.85 3.15
CA PRO A 147 -8.03 -16.15 3.60
C PRO A 147 -7.64 -15.28 4.79
N ASP A 148 -6.99 -15.88 5.80
CA ASP A 148 -6.43 -15.14 6.93
C ASP A 148 -5.00 -14.69 6.62
N ASP A 149 -4.83 -13.97 5.51
CA ASP A 149 -3.58 -13.40 5.04
C ASP A 149 -3.80 -12.04 4.40
N VAL A 150 -2.74 -11.28 4.24
CA VAL A 150 -2.71 -10.05 3.44
C VAL A 150 -1.72 -10.25 2.28
N LEU A 151 -2.17 -9.96 1.06
CA LEU A 151 -1.28 -9.95 -0.09
C LEU A 151 -0.52 -8.62 -0.14
N PHE A 152 0.79 -8.67 -0.17
CA PHE A 152 1.65 -7.53 -0.44
C PHE A 152 2.15 -7.58 -1.87
N ILE A 153 2.07 -6.47 -2.60
CA ILE A 153 2.61 -6.31 -3.95
C ILE A 153 3.51 -5.08 -3.95
N ASN A 154 4.78 -5.25 -4.29
CA ASN A 154 5.74 -4.16 -4.41
C ASN A 154 5.96 -3.81 -5.89
N ALA A 155 5.16 -2.88 -6.40
CA ALA A 155 5.31 -2.35 -7.75
C ALA A 155 6.17 -1.07 -7.80
N ALA A 156 6.86 -0.70 -6.72
CA ALA A 156 7.59 0.57 -6.60
C ALA A 156 8.69 0.76 -7.65
N GLU A 157 9.28 -0.33 -8.14
CA GLU A 157 10.35 -0.31 -9.16
C GLU A 157 9.83 -0.56 -10.59
N TYR A 158 8.53 -0.80 -10.76
CA TYR A 158 7.89 -1.14 -12.05
C TYR A 158 7.20 0.08 -12.66
N PHE A 159 7.95 0.87 -13.41
CA PHE A 159 7.44 2.07 -14.07
C PHE A 159 8.28 2.45 -15.30
N ALA A 160 7.67 3.20 -16.20
CA ALA A 160 8.38 3.93 -17.26
C ALA A 160 8.73 5.32 -16.75
N LYS A 161 10.00 5.70 -16.89
CA LYS A 161 10.47 7.03 -16.50
C LYS A 161 10.04 8.07 -17.52
N GLY A 162 9.16 8.99 -17.11
CA GLY A 162 8.74 10.13 -17.92
C GLY A 162 9.59 11.38 -17.67
N LYS A 163 9.39 12.41 -18.50
CA LYS A 163 10.14 13.69 -18.39
C LYS A 163 9.83 14.45 -17.09
N ARG A 164 8.61 14.40 -16.60
CA ARG A 164 8.15 15.14 -15.42
C ARG A 164 7.71 14.22 -14.28
N GLN A 165 7.16 13.05 -14.61
CA GLN A 165 6.64 12.09 -13.66
C GLN A 165 6.83 10.67 -14.19
N ASN A 166 6.83 9.69 -13.30
CA ASN A 166 6.82 8.28 -13.63
C ASN A 166 5.44 7.87 -14.17
N GLN A 167 5.37 6.81 -14.94
CA GLN A 167 4.13 6.30 -15.53
C GLN A 167 4.04 4.78 -15.37
N LEU A 168 2.87 4.29 -15.06
CA LEU A 168 2.55 2.89 -15.18
C LEU A 168 2.10 2.61 -16.62
N THR A 169 2.77 1.69 -17.31
CA THR A 169 2.32 1.19 -18.60
C THR A 169 1.22 0.14 -18.42
N ASP A 170 0.52 -0.17 -19.50
CA ASP A 170 -0.50 -1.24 -19.48
C ASP A 170 0.08 -2.59 -19.00
N GLU A 171 1.34 -2.88 -19.32
CA GLU A 171 2.05 -4.08 -18.86
C GLU A 171 2.25 -4.08 -17.34
N HIS A 172 2.66 -2.93 -16.77
CA HIS A 172 2.80 -2.79 -15.32
C HIS A 172 1.45 -2.96 -14.61
N ILE A 173 0.40 -2.35 -15.16
CA ILE A 173 -0.96 -2.47 -14.62
C ILE A 173 -1.44 -3.91 -14.75
N ALA A 174 -1.26 -4.56 -15.88
CA ALA A 174 -1.65 -5.95 -16.10
C ALA A 174 -0.95 -6.89 -15.11
N LYS A 175 0.36 -6.70 -14.87
CA LYS A 175 1.11 -7.49 -13.87
C LYS A 175 0.53 -7.33 -12.47
N ILE A 176 0.23 -6.09 -12.03
CA ILE A 176 -0.39 -5.84 -10.74
C ILE A 176 -1.75 -6.54 -10.63
N ILE A 177 -2.59 -6.41 -11.66
CA ILE A 177 -3.93 -7.02 -11.70
C ILE A 177 -3.85 -8.54 -11.66
N GLN A 178 -2.99 -9.15 -12.49
CA GLN A 178 -2.78 -10.60 -12.51
C GLN A 178 -2.33 -11.11 -11.14
N THR A 179 -1.29 -10.49 -10.56
CA THR A 179 -0.79 -10.86 -9.24
C THR A 179 -1.87 -10.75 -8.16
N TYR A 180 -2.70 -9.70 -8.21
CA TYR A 180 -3.83 -9.53 -7.30
C TYR A 180 -4.89 -10.62 -7.49
N GLN A 181 -5.30 -10.89 -8.73
CA GLN A 181 -6.37 -11.85 -9.06
C GLN A 181 -6.02 -13.28 -8.66
N PHE A 182 -4.80 -13.71 -8.96
CA PHE A 182 -4.33 -15.06 -8.69
C PHE A 182 -3.61 -15.20 -7.35
N ARG A 183 -3.39 -14.11 -6.63
CA ARG A 183 -2.64 -14.05 -5.35
C ARG A 183 -1.27 -14.71 -5.47
N GLU A 184 -0.59 -14.47 -6.60
CA GLU A 184 0.70 -15.08 -6.92
C GLU A 184 1.80 -14.54 -6.01
N GLU A 185 2.72 -15.41 -5.61
CA GLU A 185 3.93 -15.03 -4.88
C GLU A 185 5.12 -15.00 -5.84
N GLU A 186 5.83 -13.89 -5.86
CA GLU A 186 7.02 -13.68 -6.68
C GLU A 186 8.10 -13.01 -5.82
N GLN A 187 9.30 -13.57 -5.84
CA GLN A 187 10.42 -13.04 -5.09
C GLN A 187 10.65 -11.56 -5.41
N ARG A 188 10.79 -10.71 -4.36
CA ARG A 188 10.98 -9.26 -4.45
C ARG A 188 9.77 -8.46 -4.97
N TYR A 189 8.70 -9.11 -5.41
CA TYR A 189 7.54 -8.45 -5.99
C TYR A 189 6.26 -8.67 -5.19
N SER A 190 5.93 -9.91 -4.83
CA SER A 190 4.69 -10.18 -4.12
C SER A 190 4.83 -11.30 -3.10
N ARG A 191 4.10 -11.16 -1.99
CA ARG A 191 4.09 -12.15 -0.91
C ARG A 191 2.76 -12.15 -0.20
N ARG A 192 2.27 -13.34 0.13
CA ARG A 192 1.13 -13.53 1.03
C ARG A 192 1.67 -13.62 2.46
N VAL A 193 1.14 -12.81 3.35
CA VAL A 193 1.61 -12.72 4.73
C VAL A 193 0.46 -13.04 5.67
N GLU A 194 0.63 -14.07 6.48
CA GLU A 194 -0.35 -14.50 7.47
C GLU A 194 -0.51 -13.45 8.59
N MET A 195 -1.71 -13.36 9.14
CA MET A 195 -2.02 -12.42 10.22
C MET A 195 -1.11 -12.58 11.42
N ALA A 196 -0.68 -13.80 11.74
CA ALA A 196 0.24 -14.06 12.84
C ALA A 196 1.61 -13.38 12.66
N GLU A 197 2.10 -13.26 11.42
CA GLU A 197 3.33 -12.53 11.11
C GLU A 197 3.10 -11.01 11.19
N ILE A 198 1.96 -10.52 10.70
CA ILE A 198 1.59 -9.11 10.77
C ILE A 198 1.45 -8.67 12.24
N GLU A 199 0.86 -9.49 13.09
CA GLU A 199 0.75 -9.24 14.52
C GLU A 199 2.12 -9.15 15.20
N LYS A 200 3.05 -10.06 14.89
CA LYS A 200 4.45 -10.00 15.37
C LYS A 200 5.18 -8.72 14.92
N ASN A 201 4.74 -8.11 13.86
CA ASN A 201 5.24 -6.82 13.35
C ASN A 201 4.41 -5.62 13.83
N ASP A 202 3.67 -5.74 14.94
CA ASP A 202 2.83 -4.68 15.54
C ASP A 202 1.82 -4.09 14.56
N PHE A 203 1.22 -4.93 13.71
CA PHE A 203 0.27 -4.51 12.66
C PHE A 203 0.82 -3.42 11.72
N ASN A 204 2.13 -3.36 11.59
CA ASN A 204 2.81 -2.48 10.66
C ASN A 204 2.77 -3.12 9.27
N LEU A 205 2.22 -2.39 8.29
CA LEU A 205 2.06 -2.85 6.91
C LEU A 205 3.13 -2.31 5.95
N ASN A 206 4.24 -1.78 6.47
CA ASN A 206 5.32 -1.32 5.61
C ASN A 206 5.83 -2.49 4.76
N ILE A 207 5.70 -2.36 3.44
CA ILE A 207 5.98 -3.42 2.45
C ILE A 207 7.39 -3.97 2.60
N SER A 208 8.37 -3.12 2.89
CA SER A 208 9.78 -3.53 3.04
C SER A 208 10.04 -4.49 4.21
N ARG A 209 9.09 -4.63 5.15
CA ARG A 209 9.17 -5.63 6.21
C ARG A 209 8.86 -7.05 5.72
N TYR A 210 8.11 -7.16 4.63
CA TYR A 210 7.59 -8.43 4.11
C TYR A 210 8.21 -8.82 2.77
N ILE A 211 8.62 -7.82 1.97
CA ILE A 211 9.24 -8.02 0.67
C ILE A 211 10.60 -7.34 0.67
N SER A 212 11.68 -8.13 0.68
CA SER A 212 13.04 -7.61 0.54
C SER A 212 13.31 -7.23 -0.91
N THR A 213 13.73 -5.99 -1.14
CA THR A 213 14.22 -5.52 -2.44
C THR A 213 15.73 -5.65 -2.57
N ALA A 214 16.42 -6.07 -1.49
CA ALA A 214 17.85 -6.29 -1.55
C ALA A 214 18.18 -7.31 -2.66
N VAL A 215 19.03 -6.90 -3.57
CA VAL A 215 19.72 -7.86 -4.45
C VAL A 215 20.61 -8.63 -3.50
N GLY A 216 20.38 -9.92 -3.33
CA GLY A 216 21.31 -10.76 -2.58
C GLY A 216 22.69 -10.51 -3.18
N GLU A 217 23.63 -10.01 -2.38
CA GLU A 217 25.03 -10.03 -2.79
C GLU A 217 25.33 -11.49 -3.17
N ALA A 218 25.94 -11.68 -4.34
CA ALA A 218 26.37 -13.01 -4.73
C ALA A 218 27.17 -13.58 -3.55
N GLU A 219 26.80 -14.78 -3.09
CA GLU A 219 27.54 -15.44 -2.03
C GLU A 219 29.01 -15.39 -2.41
N ILE A 220 29.79 -14.63 -1.65
CA ILE A 220 31.23 -14.56 -1.87
C ILE A 220 31.78 -15.92 -1.44
N ASP A 221 32.22 -16.69 -2.41
CA ASP A 221 32.98 -17.91 -2.10
C ASP A 221 34.30 -17.51 -1.44
N LEU A 222 34.27 -17.53 -0.11
CA LEU A 222 35.44 -17.17 0.71
C LEU A 222 36.65 -18.02 0.40
N THR A 223 36.46 -19.27 -0.04
CA THR A 223 37.53 -20.19 -0.37
C THR A 223 38.20 -19.79 -1.70
N ALA A 224 37.39 -19.47 -2.70
CA ALA A 224 37.88 -18.98 -3.99
C ALA A 224 38.55 -17.61 -3.85
N THR A 225 37.90 -16.67 -3.13
CA THR A 225 38.48 -15.32 -2.88
C THR A 225 39.77 -15.37 -2.08
N HIS A 226 39.87 -16.28 -1.10
CA HIS A 226 41.12 -16.49 -0.37
C HIS A 226 42.24 -17.08 -1.26
N GLY A 227 41.87 -18.00 -2.17
CA GLY A 227 42.79 -18.54 -3.16
C GLY A 227 43.39 -17.44 -4.06
N GLU A 228 42.53 -16.58 -4.59
CA GLU A 228 42.95 -15.42 -5.39
C GLU A 228 43.86 -14.46 -4.62
N LEU A 229 43.56 -14.20 -3.35
CA LEU A 229 44.39 -13.36 -2.49
C LEU A 229 45.82 -13.95 -2.32
N VAL A 230 45.90 -15.24 -2.04
CA VAL A 230 47.18 -15.93 -1.89
C VAL A 230 48.01 -15.90 -3.18
N ASP A 231 47.39 -16.04 -4.33
CA ASP A 231 48.08 -15.98 -5.63
C ASP A 231 48.52 -14.55 -5.96
N ILE A 232 47.79 -13.53 -5.61
CA ILE A 232 48.20 -12.12 -5.72
C ILE A 232 49.39 -11.84 -4.80
N GLU A 233 49.38 -12.32 -3.57
CA GLU A 233 50.51 -12.15 -2.63
C GLU A 233 51.82 -12.80 -3.15
N LYS A 234 51.69 -14.00 -3.72
CA LYS A 234 52.86 -14.66 -4.39
C LYS A 234 53.38 -13.85 -5.56
N ALA A 235 52.48 -13.32 -6.39
CA ALA A 235 52.87 -12.49 -7.53
C ALA A 235 53.57 -11.19 -7.08
N ILE A 236 53.08 -10.57 -6.01
CA ILE A 236 53.70 -9.38 -5.40
C ILE A 236 55.09 -9.71 -4.86
N ALA A 237 55.27 -10.84 -4.16
CA ALA A 237 56.55 -11.27 -3.63
C ALA A 237 57.56 -11.50 -4.75
N ALA A 238 57.19 -12.21 -5.82
CA ALA A 238 58.03 -12.45 -6.98
C ALA A 238 58.41 -11.15 -7.72
N ALA A 239 57.48 -10.21 -7.85
CA ALA A 239 57.74 -8.90 -8.45
C ALA A 239 58.74 -8.07 -7.62
N LYS A 240 58.61 -8.09 -6.28
CA LYS A 240 59.54 -7.41 -5.36
C LYS A 240 60.96 -8.01 -5.43
N GLU A 241 61.06 -9.33 -5.46
CA GLU A 241 62.37 -10.02 -5.58
C GLU A 241 63.09 -9.67 -6.89
N LYS A 242 62.30 -9.66 -7.99
CA LYS A 242 62.83 -9.26 -9.29
C LYS A 242 63.27 -7.78 -9.31
N HIS A 243 62.54 -6.89 -8.68
CA HIS A 243 62.90 -5.47 -8.56
C HIS A 243 64.16 -5.27 -7.76
N ASN A 244 64.28 -5.93 -6.60
CA ASN A 244 65.45 -5.86 -5.75
C ASN A 244 66.73 -6.47 -6.39
N GLY A 245 66.55 -7.39 -7.34
CA GLY A 245 67.70 -7.95 -8.12
C GLY A 245 68.20 -7.03 -9.24
N PHE A 246 67.55 -5.90 -9.50
CA PHE A 246 68.01 -4.86 -10.44
C PHE A 246 68.67 -3.66 -9.77
N LEU A 247 68.66 -3.60 -8.44
CA LEU A 247 69.42 -2.62 -7.63
C LEU A 247 70.73 -3.22 -7.14
#